data_742ec5a968722a0324cf7541cde6b6cd
#
_entry.id   742ec5a968722a0324cf7541cde6b6cd
#
_cell.length_a   1.000
_cell.length_b   1.000
_cell.length_c   1.000
_cell.angle_alpha   90.00
_cell.angle_beta   90.00
_cell.angle_gamma   90.00
#
_symmetry.space_group_name_H-M   'P 1'
#
loop_
_entity.id
_entity.type
_entity.pdbx_description
1 polymer ?
#
loop_
_entity_poly.entity_id
_entity_poly.type
_entity_poly.pdbx_seq_one_letter_code
_entity_poly.pdbx_strand_id
1 'polypeptide(L)'
;FDDADAPGRKHHQFFDNNGSRGLYLDGYFAGTFGPLVPWDTSSAAQRIADWDSAEDVWELYDLRSDFSQARDLAHAQPERLAMMKQRFMDIAEDNKAFPTGAGNWLRVHPEDRVKTRYDHWTFTQTTQRMPEFSAPGVGRQSTRASLRIDTGQGDAEGVLYAIGGAGGGLSVYLDQGRLTYEYNMLLMENTRIHTAALAPGSHDIVITT
;
A
#
# COMPACT_ATOMS: atom_id res chain seq x y z
N PHE A 1 -18.29 9.53 24.81
CA PHE A 1 -19.58 9.49 24.06
C PHE A 1 -20.74 10.08 24.86
N ASP A 2 -20.56 10.32 26.15
CA ASP A 2 -21.64 10.78 27.05
C ASP A 2 -21.78 12.31 27.13
N ASP A 3 -20.86 13.05 26.57
CA ASP A 3 -20.86 14.51 26.52
C ASP A 3 -20.48 14.99 25.10
N ALA A 4 -21.46 15.49 24.38
CA ALA A 4 -21.27 16.00 23.01
C ALA A 4 -20.46 17.29 22.96
N ASP A 5 -20.41 18.05 24.06
CA ASP A 5 -19.70 19.32 24.19
C ASP A 5 -18.32 19.15 24.83
N ALA A 6 -17.91 17.93 25.14
CA ALA A 6 -16.60 17.67 25.72
C ALA A 6 -15.49 18.16 24.76
N PRO A 7 -14.49 18.90 25.27
CA PRO A 7 -13.40 19.38 24.41
C PRO A 7 -12.65 18.22 23.78
N GLY A 8 -12.47 18.30 22.48
CA GLY A 8 -11.71 17.31 21.72
C GLY A 8 -10.25 17.22 22.20
N ARG A 9 -9.70 16.02 22.27
CA ARG A 9 -8.30 15.82 22.69
C ARG A 9 -7.27 16.19 21.62
N LYS A 10 -7.69 16.22 20.36
CA LYS A 10 -6.82 16.53 19.22
C LYS A 10 -7.05 17.94 18.74
N HIS A 11 -6.04 18.79 18.87
CA HIS A 11 -6.02 20.14 18.35
C HIS A 11 -5.54 20.21 16.91
N HIS A 12 -4.70 19.25 16.48
CA HIS A 12 -4.22 19.17 15.12
C HIS A 12 -4.06 17.71 14.66
N GLN A 13 -4.17 17.51 13.35
CA GLN A 13 -3.87 16.24 12.70
C GLN A 13 -3.32 16.51 11.30
N PHE A 14 -2.13 15.97 11.06
CA PHE A 14 -1.44 15.97 9.76
C PHE A 14 -1.88 14.77 8.92
N PHE A 15 -2.01 15.00 7.60
CA PHE A 15 -2.33 13.97 6.61
C PHE A 15 -1.42 14.12 5.39
N ASP A 16 -0.80 13.02 4.96
CA ASP A 16 -0.12 12.89 3.66
C ASP A 16 -0.41 11.49 3.13
N ASN A 17 -0.96 11.42 1.92
CA ASN A 17 -1.25 10.18 1.23
C ASN A 17 -1.04 10.34 -0.27
N ASN A 18 0.07 9.83 -0.80
CA ASN A 18 0.39 9.89 -2.23
C ASN A 18 0.33 11.31 -2.84
N GLY A 19 0.74 12.32 -2.06
CA GLY A 19 0.73 13.71 -2.47
C GLY A 19 -0.54 14.48 -2.13
N SER A 20 -1.67 13.81 -1.84
CA SER A 20 -2.82 14.47 -1.22
C SER A 20 -2.48 14.80 0.21
N ARG A 21 -2.63 16.06 0.59
CA ARG A 21 -2.13 16.60 1.86
C ARG A 21 -3.21 17.35 2.60
N GLY A 22 -3.14 17.35 3.91
CA GLY A 22 -4.10 18.10 4.70
C GLY A 22 -3.64 18.32 6.14
N LEU A 23 -4.16 19.39 6.71
CA LEU A 23 -4.01 19.72 8.13
C LEU A 23 -5.37 20.04 8.72
N TYR A 24 -5.76 19.27 9.73
CA TYR A 24 -6.80 19.70 10.67
C TYR A 24 -6.15 20.55 11.76
N LEU A 25 -6.72 21.70 12.08
CA LEU A 25 -6.27 22.57 13.16
C LEU A 25 -7.47 23.28 13.78
N ASP A 26 -7.77 22.99 15.05
CA ASP A 26 -8.78 23.67 15.87
C ASP A 26 -10.14 23.88 15.15
N GLY A 27 -10.65 22.84 14.51
CA GLY A 27 -11.94 22.85 13.81
C GLY A 27 -11.87 23.31 12.36
N TYR A 28 -10.72 23.73 11.85
CA TYR A 28 -10.51 24.00 10.42
C TYR A 28 -9.77 22.85 9.75
N PHE A 29 -10.04 22.66 8.48
CA PHE A 29 -9.30 21.76 7.62
C PHE A 29 -8.78 22.51 6.40
N ALA A 30 -7.49 22.47 6.19
CA ALA A 30 -6.86 22.91 4.94
C ALA A 30 -6.31 21.68 4.23
N GLY A 31 -6.60 21.55 2.93
CA GLY A 31 -6.16 20.38 2.18
C GLY A 31 -6.00 20.65 0.69
N THR A 32 -5.29 19.73 0.05
CA THR A 32 -5.12 19.70 -1.41
C THR A 32 -5.05 18.26 -1.89
N PHE A 33 -5.47 18.04 -3.13
CA PHE A 33 -5.33 16.76 -3.79
C PHE A 33 -3.99 16.67 -4.51
N GLY A 34 -3.36 15.51 -4.40
CA GLY A 34 -2.21 15.16 -5.23
C GLY A 34 -2.62 14.66 -6.61
N PRO A 35 -1.69 14.10 -7.38
CA PRO A 35 -1.92 13.71 -8.77
C PRO A 35 -2.86 12.50 -8.93
N LEU A 36 -3.11 11.77 -7.84
CA LEU A 36 -3.99 10.61 -7.86
C LEU A 36 -5.30 10.91 -7.13
N VAL A 37 -6.37 11.06 -7.89
CA VAL A 37 -7.73 11.25 -7.37
C VAL A 37 -8.60 10.05 -7.72
N PRO A 38 -9.47 9.58 -6.81
CA PRO A 38 -10.26 8.34 -7.01
C PRO A 38 -11.23 8.39 -8.19
N TRP A 39 -11.68 9.58 -8.55
CA TRP A 39 -12.69 9.80 -9.61
C TRP A 39 -12.10 10.02 -11.01
N ASP A 40 -10.77 10.11 -11.14
CA ASP A 40 -10.10 10.19 -12.42
C ASP A 40 -9.10 9.04 -12.57
N THR A 41 -9.44 8.07 -13.40
CA THR A 41 -8.64 6.88 -13.69
C THR A 41 -7.81 7.02 -14.96
N SER A 42 -7.90 8.17 -15.67
CA SER A 42 -7.12 8.42 -16.88
C SER A 42 -5.64 8.63 -16.55
N SER A 43 -4.77 8.18 -17.44
CA SER A 43 -3.32 8.50 -17.48
C SER A 43 -2.62 8.79 -16.14
N ALA A 44 -2.83 7.95 -15.12
CA ALA A 44 -2.26 8.15 -13.79
C ALA A 44 -0.73 8.35 -13.81
N ALA A 45 -0.03 7.62 -14.69
CA ALA A 45 1.42 7.75 -14.84
C ALA A 45 1.83 9.13 -15.33
N GLN A 46 1.10 9.69 -16.31
CA GLN A 46 1.39 11.03 -16.83
C GLN A 46 1.12 12.11 -15.79
N ARG A 47 -0.02 12.03 -15.08
CA ARG A 47 -0.32 13.00 -14.00
C ARG A 47 0.74 12.97 -12.89
N ILE A 48 1.27 11.79 -12.54
CA ILE A 48 2.34 11.68 -11.55
C ILE A 48 3.63 12.32 -12.10
N ALA A 49 3.98 12.06 -13.37
CA ALA A 49 5.20 12.57 -13.98
C ALA A 49 5.19 14.10 -14.10
N ASP A 50 4.03 14.67 -14.41
CA ASP A 50 3.88 16.13 -14.62
C ASP A 50 3.56 16.89 -13.32
N TRP A 51 3.39 16.20 -12.19
CA TRP A 51 2.95 16.83 -10.96
C TRP A 51 4.05 17.65 -10.28
N ASP A 52 3.75 18.92 -10.06
CA ASP A 52 4.50 19.81 -9.17
C ASP A 52 3.66 20.16 -7.94
N SER A 53 4.13 19.75 -6.79
CA SER A 53 3.45 19.99 -5.52
C SER A 53 3.38 21.48 -5.12
N ALA A 54 4.19 22.34 -5.73
CA ALA A 54 4.16 23.78 -5.50
C ALA A 54 2.98 24.47 -6.18
N GLU A 55 2.46 23.87 -7.26
CA GLU A 55 1.32 24.37 -8.02
C GLU A 55 -0.04 23.89 -7.47
N ASP A 56 -0.05 23.02 -6.47
CA ASP A 56 -1.27 22.47 -5.91
C ASP A 56 -2.17 23.56 -5.30
N VAL A 57 -3.45 23.52 -5.67
CA VAL A 57 -4.48 24.41 -5.15
C VAL A 57 -4.97 23.88 -3.82
N TRP A 58 -4.86 24.69 -2.77
CA TRP A 58 -5.33 24.36 -1.44
C TRP A 58 -6.71 24.96 -1.19
N GLU A 59 -7.53 24.17 -0.52
CA GLU A 59 -8.87 24.52 -0.06
C GLU A 59 -8.88 24.68 1.44
N LEU A 60 -9.85 25.42 1.99
CA LEU A 60 -10.01 25.68 3.43
C LEU A 60 -11.46 25.51 3.86
N TYR A 61 -11.71 24.77 4.93
CA TYR A 61 -13.05 24.49 5.46
C TYR A 61 -13.14 24.70 6.95
N ASP A 62 -14.27 25.26 7.43
CA ASP A 62 -14.62 25.31 8.86
C ASP A 62 -15.52 24.11 9.19
N LEU A 63 -14.94 23.05 9.71
CA LEU A 63 -15.65 21.78 9.98
C LEU A 63 -16.68 21.88 11.11
N ARG A 64 -16.65 22.94 11.91
CA ARG A 64 -17.64 23.17 12.98
C ARG A 64 -19.00 23.59 12.42
N SER A 65 -19.00 24.27 11.29
CA SER A 65 -20.21 24.75 10.61
C SER A 65 -20.46 24.09 9.26
N ASP A 66 -19.44 23.46 8.68
CA ASP A 66 -19.48 22.83 7.34
C ASP A 66 -18.68 21.51 7.37
N PHE A 67 -19.18 20.51 8.08
CA PHE A 67 -18.53 19.21 8.17
C PHE A 67 -18.42 18.49 6.81
N SER A 68 -19.35 18.78 5.89
CA SER A 68 -19.36 18.20 4.54
C SER A 68 -18.36 18.83 3.57
N GLN A 69 -17.66 19.91 3.97
CA GLN A 69 -16.70 20.63 3.13
C GLN A 69 -17.32 21.13 1.82
N ALA A 70 -18.54 21.66 1.89
CA ALA A 70 -19.28 22.15 0.74
C ALA A 70 -18.92 23.59 0.35
N ARG A 71 -18.31 24.35 1.27
CA ARG A 71 -17.98 25.76 1.08
C ARG A 71 -16.49 26.01 1.33
N ASP A 72 -15.75 26.14 0.26
CA ASP A 72 -14.33 26.54 0.32
C ASP A 72 -14.18 27.98 0.79
N LEU A 73 -13.40 28.19 1.84
CA LEU A 73 -13.10 29.49 2.44
C LEU A 73 -11.72 30.03 2.03
N ALA A 74 -10.98 29.36 1.15
CA ALA A 74 -9.62 29.75 0.77
C ALA A 74 -9.51 31.20 0.33
N HIS A 75 -10.43 31.64 -0.53
CA HIS A 75 -10.51 33.04 -1.00
C HIS A 75 -11.02 34.02 0.08
N ALA A 76 -11.90 33.57 0.96
CA ALA A 76 -12.48 34.42 2.01
C ALA A 76 -11.56 34.59 3.23
N GLN A 77 -10.67 33.62 3.47
CA GLN A 77 -9.74 33.61 4.60
C GLN A 77 -8.30 33.25 4.18
N PRO A 78 -7.69 34.03 3.28
CA PRO A 78 -6.37 33.68 2.72
C PRO A 78 -5.25 33.66 3.77
N GLU A 79 -5.32 34.52 4.78
CA GLU A 79 -4.34 34.55 5.87
C GLU A 79 -4.39 33.26 6.72
N ARG A 80 -5.60 32.76 6.99
CA ARG A 80 -5.78 31.49 7.71
C ARG A 80 -5.24 30.34 6.89
N LEU A 81 -5.54 30.28 5.60
CA LEU A 81 -5.00 29.26 4.71
C LEU A 81 -3.46 29.30 4.70
N ALA A 82 -2.87 30.48 4.56
CA ALA A 82 -1.41 30.64 4.58
C ALA A 82 -0.79 30.16 5.89
N MET A 83 -1.38 30.50 7.02
CA MET A 83 -0.94 30.04 8.33
C MET A 83 -1.02 28.50 8.45
N MET A 84 -2.12 27.89 7.99
CA MET A 84 -2.29 26.45 8.05
C MET A 84 -1.34 25.70 7.11
N LYS A 85 -1.08 26.24 5.92
CA LYS A 85 -0.05 25.73 5.01
C LYS A 85 1.34 25.75 5.66
N GLN A 86 1.71 26.88 6.28
CA GLN A 86 2.99 26.97 6.96
C GLN A 86 3.07 25.93 8.11
N ARG A 87 2.01 25.82 8.91
CA ARG A 87 1.97 24.84 9.99
C ARG A 87 2.05 23.39 9.49
N PHE A 88 1.45 23.09 8.33
CA PHE A 88 1.62 21.80 7.66
C PHE A 88 3.09 21.54 7.33
N MET A 89 3.79 22.52 6.75
CA MET A 89 5.19 22.41 6.38
C MET A 89 6.09 22.17 7.61
N ASP A 90 5.87 22.91 8.69
CA ASP A 90 6.61 22.75 9.94
C ASP A 90 6.46 21.33 10.52
N ILE A 91 5.22 20.81 10.55
CA ILE A 91 4.94 19.45 11.02
C ILE A 91 5.57 18.41 10.09
N ALA A 92 5.52 18.61 8.78
CA ALA A 92 6.10 17.72 7.80
C ALA A 92 7.63 17.63 7.97
N GLU A 93 8.30 18.75 8.23
CA GLU A 93 9.74 18.80 8.49
C GLU A 93 10.11 18.07 9.79
N ASP A 94 9.40 18.37 10.87
CA ASP A 94 9.61 17.75 12.18
C ASP A 94 9.46 16.22 12.12
N ASN A 95 8.51 15.73 11.33
CA ASN A 95 8.24 14.29 11.16
C ASN A 95 9.01 13.62 10.01
N LYS A 96 9.90 14.33 9.32
CA LYS A 96 10.68 13.81 8.17
C LYS A 96 9.78 13.31 7.04
N ALA A 97 8.65 13.98 6.80
CA ALA A 97 7.67 13.61 5.78
C ALA A 97 8.04 14.08 4.36
N PHE A 98 9.10 14.87 4.21
CA PHE A 98 9.59 15.31 2.91
C PHE A 98 10.50 14.27 2.21
N PRO A 99 10.44 14.21 0.87
CA PRO A 99 9.49 14.91 -0.02
C PRO A 99 8.10 14.30 0.08
N THR A 100 7.06 15.17 0.13
CA THR A 100 5.66 14.72 0.10
C THR A 100 5.35 14.02 -1.22
N GLY A 101 4.56 12.94 -1.17
CA GLY A 101 4.23 12.18 -2.38
C GLY A 101 5.38 11.36 -2.98
N ALA A 102 6.49 11.15 -2.24
CA ALA A 102 7.67 10.38 -2.71
C ALA A 102 7.31 8.99 -3.26
N GLY A 103 6.25 8.36 -2.74
CA GLY A 103 5.76 7.09 -3.27
C GLY A 103 5.27 7.17 -4.72
N ASN A 104 4.82 8.34 -5.17
CA ASN A 104 4.42 8.55 -6.56
C ASN A 104 5.65 8.63 -7.49
N TRP A 105 6.71 9.33 -7.07
CA TRP A 105 7.96 9.35 -7.82
C TRP A 105 8.47 7.94 -8.12
N LEU A 106 8.53 7.08 -7.10
CA LEU A 106 8.98 5.71 -7.24
C LEU A 106 8.06 4.81 -8.09
N ARG A 107 6.85 5.24 -8.41
CA ARG A 107 5.95 4.51 -9.32
C ARG A 107 6.31 4.75 -10.78
N VAL A 108 6.70 5.98 -11.12
CA VAL A 108 7.09 6.37 -12.49
C VAL A 108 8.60 6.22 -12.72
N HIS A 109 9.41 6.16 -11.65
CA HIS A 109 10.84 5.94 -11.65
C HIS A 109 11.22 4.67 -10.88
N PRO A 110 10.86 3.47 -11.39
CA PRO A 110 11.16 2.23 -10.69
C PRO A 110 12.67 1.94 -10.55
N GLU A 111 13.51 2.59 -11.35
CA GLU A 111 14.96 2.55 -11.27
C GLU A 111 15.52 3.14 -9.99
N ASP A 112 14.82 4.15 -9.42
CA ASP A 112 15.21 4.82 -8.17
C ASP A 112 14.79 4.05 -6.91
N ARG A 113 14.04 2.96 -7.07
CA ARG A 113 13.67 2.12 -5.93
C ARG A 113 14.91 1.51 -5.31
N VAL A 114 14.99 1.59 -3.99
CA VAL A 114 16.01 0.85 -3.25
C VAL A 114 15.79 -0.64 -3.54
N LYS A 115 16.67 -1.22 -4.34
CA LYS A 115 16.65 -2.66 -4.60
C LYS A 115 17.09 -3.36 -3.34
N THR A 116 16.37 -4.41 -2.97
CA THR A 116 16.87 -5.31 -1.92
C THR A 116 18.27 -5.81 -2.32
N ARG A 117 19.18 -5.88 -1.37
CA ARG A 117 20.53 -6.46 -1.58
C ARG A 117 20.48 -7.97 -1.70
N TYR A 118 19.33 -8.56 -1.39
CA TYR A 118 19.16 -10.00 -1.37
C TYR A 118 18.60 -10.46 -2.71
N ASP A 119 19.21 -11.48 -3.26
CA ASP A 119 18.75 -12.26 -4.41
C ASP A 119 18.39 -13.68 -4.02
N HIS A 120 18.63 -14.03 -2.76
CA HIS A 120 18.37 -15.33 -2.19
C HIS A 120 17.74 -15.20 -0.79
N TRP A 121 16.70 -16.01 -0.54
CA TRP A 121 16.01 -16.10 0.75
C TRP A 121 15.88 -17.55 1.15
N THR A 122 16.07 -17.82 2.43
CA THR A 122 15.79 -19.13 3.03
C THR A 122 14.69 -18.97 4.06
N PHE A 123 13.62 -19.72 3.90
CA PHE A 123 12.49 -19.71 4.80
C PHE A 123 12.44 -20.99 5.63
N THR A 124 11.94 -20.88 6.84
CA THR A 124 11.66 -22.00 7.74
C THR A 124 10.19 -22.02 8.10
N GLN A 125 9.73 -23.08 8.74
CA GLN A 125 8.35 -23.20 9.24
C GLN A 125 7.93 -22.06 10.18
N THR A 126 8.88 -21.35 10.77
CA THR A 126 8.63 -20.23 11.68
C THR A 126 8.55 -18.89 10.96
N THR A 127 8.86 -18.84 9.67
CA THR A 127 8.78 -17.60 8.90
C THR A 127 7.32 -17.23 8.64
N GLN A 128 6.87 -16.14 9.26
CA GLN A 128 5.52 -15.63 9.10
C GLN A 128 5.57 -14.13 8.84
N ARG A 129 4.69 -13.65 7.95
CA ARG A 129 4.45 -12.21 7.69
C ARG A 129 5.71 -11.40 7.41
N MET A 130 6.37 -11.69 6.31
CA MET A 130 7.47 -10.86 5.86
C MET A 130 6.94 -9.58 5.21
N PRO A 131 7.47 -8.38 5.57
CA PRO A 131 7.11 -7.14 4.90
C PRO A 131 7.45 -7.19 3.41
N GLU A 132 6.60 -6.61 2.56
CA GLU A 132 6.74 -6.66 1.10
C GLU A 132 8.11 -6.17 0.62
N PHE A 133 8.65 -5.12 1.24
CA PHE A 133 9.95 -4.54 0.84
C PHE A 133 11.17 -5.42 1.13
N SER A 134 11.03 -6.39 2.03
CA SER A 134 12.09 -7.35 2.37
C SER A 134 11.84 -8.74 1.79
N ALA A 135 10.66 -8.96 1.22
CA ALA A 135 10.25 -10.23 0.62
C ALA A 135 10.84 -10.40 -0.80
N PRO A 136 10.94 -11.64 -1.30
CA PRO A 136 11.29 -11.89 -2.71
C PRO A 136 10.28 -11.23 -3.64
N GLY A 137 10.76 -10.65 -4.74
CA GLY A 137 9.92 -9.98 -5.75
C GLY A 137 9.15 -10.93 -6.66
N VAL A 138 8.51 -11.95 -6.11
CA VAL A 138 7.77 -12.97 -6.87
C VAL A 138 6.63 -12.33 -7.66
N GLY A 139 6.49 -12.72 -8.91
CA GLY A 139 5.51 -12.14 -9.85
C GLY A 139 5.94 -10.83 -10.51
N ARG A 140 7.09 -10.24 -10.09
CA ARG A 140 7.66 -9.02 -10.71
C ARG A 140 8.91 -9.32 -11.54
N GLN A 141 9.51 -10.46 -11.34
CA GLN A 141 10.71 -10.94 -12.03
C GLN A 141 10.71 -12.46 -12.04
N SER A 142 11.48 -13.05 -12.95
CA SER A 142 11.66 -14.50 -12.98
C SER A 142 12.26 -14.98 -11.65
N THR A 143 11.63 -16.00 -11.07
CA THR A 143 12.04 -16.54 -9.78
C THR A 143 12.14 -18.06 -9.82
N ARG A 144 12.96 -18.59 -8.94
CA ARG A 144 13.06 -20.03 -8.68
C ARG A 144 12.89 -20.30 -7.19
N ALA A 145 11.85 -21.01 -6.83
CA ALA A 145 11.61 -21.48 -5.47
C ALA A 145 11.88 -22.99 -5.39
N SER A 146 12.65 -23.41 -4.38
CA SER A 146 12.91 -24.83 -4.10
C SER A 146 12.38 -25.13 -2.70
N LEU A 147 11.54 -26.14 -2.60
CA LEU A 147 10.92 -26.57 -1.34
C LEU A 147 11.16 -28.06 -1.13
N ARG A 148 11.45 -28.43 0.11
CA ARG A 148 11.44 -29.84 0.53
C ARG A 148 10.28 -30.05 1.49
N ILE A 149 9.41 -30.97 1.17
CA ILE A 149 8.22 -31.30 1.97
C ILE A 149 8.17 -32.81 2.24
N ASP A 150 7.49 -33.18 3.29
CA ASP A 150 7.11 -34.56 3.57
C ASP A 150 5.59 -34.65 3.60
N THR A 151 5.00 -35.44 2.72
CA THR A 151 3.55 -35.63 2.62
C THR A 151 3.01 -36.69 3.58
N GLY A 152 3.86 -37.28 4.42
CA GLY A 152 3.45 -38.35 5.37
C GLY A 152 2.79 -39.50 4.63
N GLN A 153 1.50 -39.73 4.86
CA GLN A 153 0.75 -40.83 4.25
C GLN A 153 0.15 -40.49 2.88
N GLY A 154 0.38 -39.24 2.35
CA GLY A 154 -0.03 -38.84 1.02
C GLY A 154 -1.29 -37.98 0.95
N ASP A 155 -1.90 -37.65 2.09
CA ASP A 155 -3.09 -36.79 2.23
C ASP A 155 -2.76 -35.41 2.83
N ALA A 156 -1.51 -34.99 2.70
CA ALA A 156 -1.05 -33.74 3.29
C ALA A 156 -1.82 -32.53 2.71
N GLU A 157 -2.14 -31.61 3.59
CA GLU A 157 -2.81 -30.34 3.28
C GLU A 157 -2.07 -29.16 3.91
N GLY A 158 -2.18 -27.99 3.32
CA GLY A 158 -1.64 -26.76 3.89
C GLY A 158 -0.88 -25.88 2.91
N VAL A 159 -0.68 -24.63 3.33
CA VAL A 159 0.04 -23.63 2.54
C VAL A 159 1.55 -23.80 2.69
N LEU A 160 2.23 -23.91 1.56
CA LEU A 160 3.69 -24.00 1.50
C LEU A 160 4.31 -22.60 1.32
N TYR A 161 3.68 -21.76 0.51
CA TYR A 161 4.13 -20.41 0.22
C TYR A 161 2.95 -19.55 -0.21
N ALA A 162 2.89 -18.32 0.28
CA ALA A 162 1.91 -17.35 -0.18
C ALA A 162 2.48 -15.92 -0.15
N ILE A 163 2.09 -15.11 -1.12
CA ILE A 163 2.38 -13.68 -1.19
C ILE A 163 1.16 -12.94 -1.70
N GLY A 164 0.88 -11.77 -1.12
CA GLY A 164 -0.27 -10.96 -1.46
C GLY A 164 -1.33 -10.95 -0.37
N GLY A 165 -2.57 -10.73 -0.76
CA GLY A 165 -3.69 -10.61 0.15
C GLY A 165 -5.02 -10.96 -0.53
N ALA A 166 -6.13 -10.59 0.12
CA ALA A 166 -7.48 -10.92 -0.36
C ALA A 166 -7.78 -10.37 -1.76
N GLY A 167 -7.17 -9.23 -2.13
CA GLY A 167 -7.36 -8.60 -3.44
C GLY A 167 -6.56 -9.23 -4.58
N GLY A 168 -5.56 -10.04 -4.28
CA GLY A 168 -4.72 -10.68 -5.30
C GLY A 168 -3.41 -11.19 -4.74
N GLY A 169 -2.76 -12.09 -5.48
CA GLY A 169 -1.50 -12.68 -5.10
C GLY A 169 -1.27 -14.07 -5.65
N LEU A 170 -0.28 -14.72 -5.09
CA LEU A 170 0.15 -16.06 -5.43
C LEU A 170 0.11 -16.95 -4.20
N SER A 171 -0.38 -18.16 -4.35
CA SER A 171 -0.26 -19.20 -3.32
C SER A 171 0.17 -20.54 -3.91
N VAL A 172 0.97 -21.26 -3.15
CA VAL A 172 1.35 -22.65 -3.41
C VAL A 172 0.96 -23.46 -2.18
N TYR A 173 0.16 -24.45 -2.38
CA TYR A 173 -0.40 -25.23 -1.29
C TYR A 173 -0.64 -26.69 -1.69
N LEU A 174 -0.81 -27.53 -0.69
CA LEU A 174 -1.29 -28.91 -0.83
C LEU A 174 -2.79 -28.94 -0.53
N ASP A 175 -3.55 -29.56 -1.40
CA ASP A 175 -4.97 -29.80 -1.29
C ASP A 175 -5.26 -31.27 -1.67
N GLN A 176 -5.69 -32.06 -0.68
CA GLN A 176 -5.89 -33.51 -0.85
C GLN A 176 -4.68 -34.22 -1.49
N GLY A 177 -3.49 -33.90 -1.00
CA GLY A 177 -2.23 -34.44 -1.50
C GLY A 177 -1.78 -33.91 -2.87
N ARG A 178 -2.49 -32.95 -3.47
CA ARG A 178 -2.13 -32.35 -4.76
C ARG A 178 -1.39 -31.05 -4.54
N LEU A 179 -0.26 -30.86 -5.19
CA LEU A 179 0.40 -29.58 -5.20
C LEU A 179 -0.36 -28.64 -6.14
N THR A 180 -0.83 -27.52 -5.60
CA THR A 180 -1.57 -26.51 -6.33
C THR A 180 -0.80 -25.19 -6.31
N TYR A 181 -0.65 -24.59 -7.49
CA TYR A 181 -0.18 -23.24 -7.72
C TYR A 181 -1.38 -22.41 -8.15
N GLU A 182 -1.65 -21.33 -7.44
CA GLU A 182 -2.78 -20.44 -7.72
C GLU A 182 -2.32 -18.99 -7.78
N TYR A 183 -2.61 -18.34 -8.89
CA TYR A 183 -2.37 -16.91 -9.09
C TYR A 183 -3.71 -16.20 -9.25
N ASN A 184 -3.98 -15.27 -8.33
CA ASN A 184 -5.17 -14.42 -8.34
C ASN A 184 -4.78 -13.01 -8.79
N MET A 185 -5.25 -12.61 -9.97
CA MET A 185 -5.03 -11.29 -10.53
C MET A 185 -6.19 -10.36 -10.13
N LEU A 186 -6.08 -9.76 -8.95
CA LEU A 186 -6.98 -8.71 -8.46
C LEU A 186 -8.49 -9.11 -8.50
N LEU A 187 -8.79 -10.37 -8.26
CA LEU A 187 -10.14 -10.96 -8.36
C LEU A 187 -10.76 -10.90 -9.78
N MET A 188 -10.01 -10.45 -10.77
CA MET A 188 -10.46 -10.42 -12.18
C MET A 188 -10.18 -11.73 -12.90
N GLU A 189 -9.06 -12.35 -12.61
CA GLU A 189 -8.65 -13.62 -13.20
C GLU A 189 -7.97 -14.48 -12.12
N ASN A 190 -8.30 -15.77 -12.14
CA ASN A 190 -7.69 -16.77 -11.27
C ASN A 190 -7.13 -17.90 -12.11
N THR A 191 -5.81 -18.04 -12.13
CA THR A 191 -5.12 -19.12 -12.78
C THR A 191 -4.72 -20.18 -11.76
N ARG A 192 -5.20 -21.42 -11.95
CA ARG A 192 -4.90 -22.54 -11.06
C ARG A 192 -4.29 -23.69 -11.84
N ILE A 193 -3.15 -24.18 -11.39
CA ILE A 193 -2.45 -25.34 -11.92
C ILE A 193 -2.24 -26.33 -10.77
N HIS A 194 -2.50 -27.60 -10.99
CA HIS A 194 -2.29 -28.63 -9.99
C HIS A 194 -1.66 -29.89 -10.58
N THR A 195 -0.94 -30.62 -9.74
CA THR A 195 -0.34 -31.93 -10.10
C THR A 195 -1.36 -33.06 -9.89
N ALA A 196 -1.00 -34.25 -10.27
CA ALA A 196 -1.58 -35.44 -9.67
C ALA A 196 -1.30 -35.48 -8.16
N ALA A 197 -2.02 -36.28 -7.41
CA ALA A 197 -1.72 -36.49 -6.00
C ALA A 197 -0.27 -36.98 -5.83
N LEU A 198 0.45 -36.38 -4.90
CA LEU A 198 1.81 -36.79 -4.58
C LEU A 198 1.78 -38.14 -3.83
N ALA A 199 2.76 -38.98 -4.08
CA ALA A 199 2.93 -40.22 -3.31
C ALA A 199 3.29 -39.89 -1.84
N PRO A 200 3.02 -40.82 -0.90
CA PRO A 200 3.55 -40.71 0.45
C PRO A 200 5.07 -40.51 0.47
N GLY A 201 5.56 -39.64 1.37
CA GLY A 201 7.00 -39.48 1.61
C GLY A 201 7.54 -38.08 1.24
N SER A 202 8.86 -38.00 1.13
CA SER A 202 9.57 -36.75 0.88
C SER A 202 9.62 -36.38 -0.60
N HIS A 203 9.37 -35.09 -0.89
CA HIS A 203 9.41 -34.52 -2.23
C HIS A 203 10.27 -33.27 -2.27
N ASP A 204 11.09 -33.14 -3.30
CA ASP A 204 11.76 -31.90 -3.68
C ASP A 204 10.95 -31.24 -4.81
N ILE A 205 10.43 -30.03 -4.54
CA ILE A 205 9.58 -29.26 -5.45
C ILE A 205 10.37 -28.07 -5.94
N VAL A 206 10.34 -27.82 -7.25
CA VAL A 206 10.92 -26.63 -7.85
C VAL A 206 9.84 -25.92 -8.65
N ILE A 207 9.64 -24.64 -8.35
CA ILE A 207 8.73 -23.75 -9.06
C ILE A 207 9.57 -22.68 -9.73
N THR A 208 9.38 -22.52 -11.04
CA THR A 208 10.04 -21.48 -11.85
C THR A 208 8.97 -20.63 -12.49
N THR A 209 9.09 -19.32 -12.33
CA THR A 209 8.16 -18.33 -12.87
C THR A 209 8.90 -17.27 -13.67
#